data_2c6eede914a111550897544e62491658
#
_entry.id   2c6eede914a111550897544e62491658
#
_cell.length_a   1.000
_cell.length_b   1.000
_cell.length_c   1.000
_cell.angle_alpha   90.00
_cell.angle_beta   90.00
_cell.angle_gamma   90.00
#
_symmetry.space_group_name_H-M   'P 1'
#
loop_
_entity.id
_entity.type
_entity.pdbx_description
1 polymer ?
#
loop_
_entity_poly.entity_id
_entity_poly.type
_entity_poly.pdbx_seq_one_letter_code
_entity_poly.pdbx_strand_id
1 'polypeptide(L)'
;MSRIHIEHKNDPMRLVICVALLGLASLLTRAPAGAAPSHTVTLDLTRFSNVVHLSAGDYAGVSPGRLVVHVGESIVFVNGDSRHHTATSLGEISAFPQDPHWTDSVLHASGNIGAGSWSTGDIAPGAHSAPIVATKVGTYLYGCFFDYSAGMRGEIVVEP
;
A
#
# COMPACT_ATOMS: atom_id res chain seq x y z
N MET A 1 74.37 -65.19 -21.88
CA MET A 1 73.01 -65.57 -22.35
C MET A 1 72.08 -65.50 -21.15
N SER A 2 71.43 -64.35 -20.94
CA SER A 2 70.57 -64.13 -19.77
C SER A 2 69.14 -64.09 -20.24
N ARG A 3 68.31 -64.95 -19.68
CA ARG A 3 66.88 -65.00 -19.91
C ARG A 3 66.22 -64.02 -18.98
N ILE A 4 65.45 -63.08 -19.53
CA ILE A 4 64.62 -62.18 -18.78
C ILE A 4 63.26 -62.88 -18.51
N HIS A 5 62.94 -63.03 -17.24
CA HIS A 5 61.64 -63.53 -16.77
C HIS A 5 60.71 -62.36 -16.58
N ILE A 6 59.59 -62.31 -17.31
CA ILE A 6 58.55 -61.31 -17.16
C ILE A 6 57.49 -61.94 -16.27
N GLU A 7 57.37 -61.40 -15.08
CA GLU A 7 56.38 -61.78 -14.10
C GLU A 7 55.13 -60.92 -14.32
N HIS A 8 54.01 -61.56 -14.71
CA HIS A 8 52.74 -60.95 -14.82
C HIS A 8 52.12 -60.74 -13.42
N LYS A 9 52.12 -59.54 -12.95
CA LYS A 9 51.43 -59.16 -11.71
C LYS A 9 50.00 -58.75 -12.04
N ASN A 10 49.00 -59.57 -11.70
CA ASN A 10 47.56 -59.28 -11.81
C ASN A 10 47.22 -58.29 -10.74
N ASP A 11 46.93 -57.03 -11.13
CA ASP A 11 46.31 -56.05 -10.27
C ASP A 11 44.80 -56.17 -10.37
N PRO A 12 44.09 -56.34 -9.24
CA PRO A 12 42.60 -56.35 -9.23
C PRO A 12 42.11 -54.91 -9.44
N MET A 13 41.33 -54.77 -10.50
CA MET A 13 40.61 -53.57 -10.87
C MET A 13 39.74 -53.07 -9.71
N ARG A 14 40.18 -52.00 -9.03
CA ARG A 14 39.40 -51.29 -8.02
C ARG A 14 38.28 -50.54 -8.72
N LEU A 15 37.07 -51.08 -8.58
CA LEU A 15 35.82 -50.44 -8.99
C LEU A 15 35.59 -49.22 -8.07
N VAL A 16 35.88 -48.03 -8.57
CA VAL A 16 35.55 -46.77 -7.90
C VAL A 16 34.07 -46.49 -8.17
N ILE A 17 33.24 -46.78 -7.19
CA ILE A 17 31.82 -46.39 -7.21
C ILE A 17 31.75 -44.91 -6.88
N CYS A 18 31.62 -44.06 -7.91
CA CYS A 18 31.23 -42.66 -7.72
C CYS A 18 29.77 -42.59 -7.32
N VAL A 19 29.51 -42.43 -6.03
CA VAL A 19 28.18 -42.10 -5.54
C VAL A 19 27.94 -40.61 -5.86
N ALA A 20 27.22 -40.35 -6.94
CA ALA A 20 26.72 -39.03 -7.26
C ALA A 20 25.61 -38.67 -6.25
N LEU A 21 25.94 -37.86 -5.24
CA LEU A 21 24.95 -37.20 -4.38
C LEU A 21 24.21 -36.16 -5.21
N LEU A 22 23.05 -36.55 -5.76
CA LEU A 22 22.05 -35.63 -6.30
C LEU A 22 21.48 -34.84 -5.15
N GLY A 23 22.08 -33.66 -4.88
CA GLY A 23 21.50 -32.65 -4.01
C GLY A 23 20.21 -32.15 -4.60
N LEU A 24 19.08 -32.61 -4.04
CA LEU A 24 17.75 -32.06 -4.32
C LEU A 24 17.71 -30.64 -3.73
N ALA A 25 18.08 -29.64 -4.53
CA ALA A 25 17.82 -28.24 -4.19
C ALA A 25 16.32 -28.04 -4.23
N SER A 26 15.68 -28.11 -3.06
CA SER A 26 14.28 -27.71 -2.90
C SER A 26 14.20 -26.21 -3.21
N LEU A 27 13.81 -25.88 -4.44
CA LEU A 27 13.35 -24.55 -4.81
C LEU A 27 12.05 -24.30 -3.99
N LEU A 28 12.22 -23.66 -2.83
CA LEU A 28 11.11 -23.04 -2.13
C LEU A 28 10.59 -21.92 -3.04
N THR A 29 9.64 -22.26 -3.90
CA THR A 29 8.83 -21.27 -4.59
C THR A 29 8.02 -20.53 -3.54
N ARG A 30 8.55 -19.35 -3.13
CA ARG A 30 7.79 -18.42 -2.30
C ARG A 30 6.56 -18.05 -3.11
N ALA A 31 5.37 -18.47 -2.66
CA ALA A 31 4.12 -18.01 -3.23
C ALA A 31 4.16 -16.47 -3.29
N PRO A 32 3.68 -15.85 -4.38
CA PRO A 32 3.57 -14.39 -4.41
C PRO A 32 2.75 -14.00 -3.18
N ALA A 33 3.30 -13.09 -2.37
CA ALA A 33 2.55 -12.51 -1.27
C ALA A 33 1.28 -11.94 -1.90
N GLY A 34 0.12 -12.47 -1.52
CA GLY A 34 -1.17 -11.95 -2.00
C GLY A 34 -1.14 -10.44 -1.80
N ALA A 35 -1.66 -9.69 -2.79
CA ALA A 35 -1.78 -8.26 -2.66
C ALA A 35 -2.52 -7.95 -1.34
N ALA A 36 -1.98 -7.02 -0.55
CA ALA A 36 -2.65 -6.60 0.68
C ALA A 36 -4.07 -6.11 0.34
N PRO A 37 -5.06 -6.31 1.22
CA PRO A 37 -6.41 -5.84 1.00
C PRO A 37 -6.44 -4.38 0.58
N SER A 38 -7.33 -4.03 -0.34
CA SER A 38 -7.53 -2.67 -0.80
C SER A 38 -8.93 -2.21 -0.40
N HIS A 39 -8.98 -1.04 0.22
CA HIS A 39 -10.21 -0.40 0.67
C HIS A 39 -10.59 0.74 -0.29
N THR A 40 -11.87 1.07 -0.33
CA THR A 40 -12.36 2.17 -1.18
C THR A 40 -13.03 3.24 -0.34
N VAL A 41 -12.70 4.50 -0.63
CA VAL A 41 -13.43 5.67 -0.14
C VAL A 41 -14.03 6.38 -1.33
N THR A 42 -15.35 6.64 -1.30
CA THR A 42 -16.03 7.42 -2.33
C THR A 42 -16.06 8.88 -1.94
N LEU A 43 -15.65 9.74 -2.85
CA LEU A 43 -15.72 11.20 -2.79
C LEU A 43 -16.92 11.66 -3.62
N ASP A 44 -17.97 12.18 -2.97
CA ASP A 44 -19.20 12.62 -3.66
C ASP A 44 -19.98 13.56 -2.73
N LEU A 45 -19.74 14.85 -2.89
CA LEU A 45 -20.38 15.87 -2.07
C LEU A 45 -21.89 16.00 -2.36
N THR A 46 -22.30 15.66 -3.56
CA THR A 46 -23.72 15.67 -3.95
C THR A 46 -24.50 14.57 -3.24
N ARG A 47 -23.95 13.36 -3.22
CA ARG A 47 -24.59 12.18 -2.62
C ARG A 47 -24.49 12.15 -1.10
N PHE A 48 -23.37 12.60 -0.54
CA PHE A 48 -23.08 12.57 0.90
C PHE A 48 -23.04 13.97 1.50
N SER A 49 -24.03 14.81 1.14
CA SER A 49 -24.12 16.22 1.56
C SER A 49 -24.50 16.40 3.04
N ASN A 50 -25.04 15.38 3.70
CA ASN A 50 -25.38 15.46 5.12
C ASN A 50 -24.13 15.53 5.98
N VAL A 51 -24.06 16.53 6.85
CA VAL A 51 -22.98 16.68 7.81
C VAL A 51 -23.08 15.59 8.89
N VAL A 52 -21.98 14.92 9.15
CA VAL A 52 -21.85 13.89 10.20
C VAL A 52 -20.80 14.35 11.21
N HIS A 53 -21.10 14.16 12.49
CA HIS A 53 -20.23 14.56 13.59
C HIS A 53 -19.31 13.40 14.01
N LEU A 54 -18.00 13.66 14.01
CA LEU A 54 -16.98 12.78 14.57
C LEU A 54 -16.23 13.49 15.71
N SER A 55 -15.43 12.76 16.46
CA SER A 55 -14.56 13.33 17.51
C SER A 55 -13.58 14.38 16.99
N ALA A 56 -13.12 14.24 15.72
CA ALA A 56 -12.24 15.19 15.06
C ALA A 56 -12.97 16.43 14.51
N GLY A 57 -14.32 16.47 14.54
CA GLY A 57 -15.16 17.51 13.98
C GLY A 57 -16.10 17.00 12.89
N ASP A 58 -16.74 17.92 12.19
CA ASP A 58 -17.76 17.63 11.21
C ASP A 58 -17.17 17.23 9.86
N TYR A 59 -17.83 16.31 9.17
CA TYR A 59 -17.48 15.93 7.80
C TYR A 59 -18.71 15.71 6.92
N ALA A 60 -18.53 15.83 5.62
CA ALA A 60 -19.49 15.49 4.57
C ALA A 60 -18.75 15.05 3.31
N GLY A 61 -19.45 14.63 2.28
CA GLY A 61 -18.90 14.40 0.94
C GLY A 61 -18.00 13.18 0.80
N VAL A 62 -17.83 12.35 1.84
CA VAL A 62 -17.01 11.14 1.80
C VAL A 62 -17.74 9.94 2.38
N SER A 63 -17.49 8.74 1.84
CA SER A 63 -18.08 7.50 2.34
C SER A 63 -17.11 6.31 2.16
N PRO A 64 -16.76 5.61 3.27
CA PRO A 64 -17.07 5.94 4.66
C PRO A 64 -16.30 7.20 5.11
N GLY A 65 -16.90 8.00 5.99
CA GLY A 65 -16.22 9.18 6.56
C GLY A 65 -15.12 8.82 7.56
N ARG A 66 -15.25 7.65 8.21
CA ARG A 66 -14.20 7.00 9.00
C ARG A 66 -13.93 5.62 8.46
N LEU A 67 -12.70 5.35 8.08
CA LEU A 67 -12.24 4.06 7.59
C LEU A 67 -11.20 3.48 8.55
N VAL A 68 -11.32 2.20 8.90
CA VAL A 68 -10.32 1.46 9.66
C VAL A 68 -9.59 0.51 8.73
N VAL A 69 -8.27 0.52 8.76
CA VAL A 69 -7.38 -0.33 7.96
C VAL A 69 -6.20 -0.81 8.80
N HIS A 70 -5.45 -1.81 8.33
CA HIS A 70 -4.22 -2.27 8.97
C HIS A 70 -2.97 -1.77 8.24
N VAL A 71 -1.85 -1.77 8.96
CA VAL A 71 -0.54 -1.45 8.36
C VAL A 71 -0.26 -2.38 7.18
N GLY A 72 0.11 -1.81 6.04
CA GLY A 72 0.38 -2.51 4.78
C GLY A 72 -0.82 -2.57 3.84
N GLU A 73 -2.04 -2.29 4.30
CA GLU A 73 -3.21 -2.20 3.43
C GLU A 73 -3.22 -0.90 2.62
N SER A 74 -3.96 -0.89 1.53
CA SER A 74 -4.06 0.26 0.63
C SER A 74 -5.48 0.80 0.54
N ILE A 75 -5.59 2.08 0.23
CA ILE A 75 -6.85 2.79 0.05
C ILE A 75 -6.86 3.41 -1.34
N VAL A 76 -7.96 3.21 -2.06
CA VAL A 76 -8.24 3.87 -3.33
C VAL A 76 -9.40 4.84 -3.12
N PHE A 77 -9.22 6.08 -3.52
CA PHE A 77 -10.28 7.09 -3.50
C PHE A 77 -10.94 7.14 -4.88
N VAL A 78 -12.27 7.02 -4.90
CA VAL A 78 -13.08 7.03 -6.13
C VAL A 78 -13.92 8.29 -6.15
N ASN A 79 -13.80 9.10 -7.20
CA ASN A 79 -14.62 10.27 -7.38
C ASN A 79 -15.96 9.88 -8.03
N GLY A 80 -17.03 9.89 -7.24
CA GLY A 80 -18.42 9.65 -7.69
C GLY A 80 -19.17 10.93 -8.09
N ASP A 81 -18.56 12.11 -7.92
CA ASP A 81 -19.14 13.41 -8.20
C ASP A 81 -18.88 13.85 -9.66
N SER A 82 -19.54 14.91 -10.06
CA SER A 82 -19.34 15.61 -11.33
C SER A 82 -18.23 16.67 -11.29
N ARG A 83 -17.62 16.90 -10.12
CA ARG A 83 -16.52 17.86 -9.88
C ARG A 83 -15.21 17.15 -9.60
N HIS A 84 -14.13 17.91 -9.65
CA HIS A 84 -12.81 17.43 -9.26
C HIS A 84 -12.66 17.38 -7.75
N HIS A 85 -12.01 16.34 -7.23
CA HIS A 85 -11.75 16.18 -5.80
C HIS A 85 -10.33 15.72 -5.53
N THR A 86 -9.87 15.91 -4.30
CA THR A 86 -8.65 15.32 -3.76
C THR A 86 -8.96 14.65 -2.41
N ALA A 87 -8.11 13.73 -1.99
CA ALA A 87 -7.97 13.37 -0.59
C ALA A 87 -6.54 13.73 -0.17
N THR A 88 -6.42 14.71 0.71
CA THR A 88 -5.15 15.33 1.08
C THR A 88 -4.99 15.32 2.60
N SER A 89 -3.83 14.89 3.07
CA SER A 89 -3.52 14.82 4.50
C SER A 89 -3.56 16.20 5.15
N LEU A 90 -3.99 16.22 6.41
CA LEU A 90 -3.96 17.39 7.27
C LEU A 90 -2.75 17.39 8.21
N GLY A 91 -1.83 16.40 8.06
CA GLY A 91 -0.69 16.24 8.95
C GLY A 91 -1.06 15.53 10.25
N GLU A 92 -0.20 15.67 11.26
CA GLU A 92 -0.39 15.05 12.58
C GLU A 92 -1.23 15.97 13.49
N ILE A 93 -2.53 15.97 13.29
CA ILE A 93 -3.50 16.77 14.06
C ILE A 93 -4.66 15.90 14.54
N SER A 94 -5.32 16.32 15.62
CA SER A 94 -6.42 15.59 16.26
C SER A 94 -7.82 16.16 15.97
N ALA A 95 -7.89 17.30 15.27
CA ALA A 95 -9.15 17.94 14.90
C ALA A 95 -9.01 18.61 13.54
N PHE A 96 -10.10 18.74 12.80
CA PHE A 96 -10.14 19.43 11.52
C PHE A 96 -9.87 20.93 11.72
N PRO A 97 -8.81 21.51 11.12
CA PRO A 97 -8.55 22.93 11.18
C PRO A 97 -9.61 23.70 10.38
N GLN A 98 -9.75 25.00 10.65
CA GLN A 98 -10.63 25.85 9.85
C GLN A 98 -10.09 26.03 8.43
N ASP A 99 -8.76 26.20 8.32
CA ASP A 99 -8.04 26.31 7.05
C ASP A 99 -6.79 25.41 7.08
N PRO A 100 -6.66 24.46 6.17
CA PRO A 100 -5.51 23.56 6.12
C PRO A 100 -4.25 24.19 5.50
N HIS A 101 -4.31 25.39 4.93
CA HIS A 101 -3.21 26.12 4.29
C HIS A 101 -2.48 25.32 3.19
N TRP A 102 -3.20 24.50 2.45
CA TRP A 102 -2.62 23.76 1.32
C TRP A 102 -2.25 24.67 0.16
N THR A 103 -1.28 24.24 -0.63
CA THR A 103 -0.90 24.89 -1.90
C THR A 103 -1.23 23.96 -3.07
N ASP A 104 -1.10 24.43 -4.30
CA ASP A 104 -1.38 23.64 -5.51
C ASP A 104 -0.51 22.36 -5.62
N SER A 105 0.53 22.23 -4.81
CA SER A 105 1.34 21.01 -4.75
C SER A 105 0.54 19.76 -4.39
N VAL A 106 -0.59 19.91 -3.66
CA VAL A 106 -1.47 18.78 -3.31
C VAL A 106 -2.31 18.27 -4.48
N LEU A 107 -2.35 18.99 -5.60
CA LEU A 107 -2.96 18.52 -6.85
C LEU A 107 -2.14 17.44 -7.56
N HIS A 108 -0.95 17.13 -7.04
CA HIS A 108 -0.10 16.04 -7.50
C HIS A 108 -0.10 14.90 -6.49
N ALA A 109 -0.29 13.66 -6.97
CA ALA A 109 -0.26 12.49 -6.11
C ALA A 109 1.10 12.33 -5.42
N SER A 110 1.10 12.09 -4.11
CA SER A 110 2.32 12.00 -3.31
C SER A 110 2.12 11.24 -2.01
N GLY A 111 3.22 10.65 -1.50
CA GLY A 111 3.31 10.10 -0.15
C GLY A 111 2.45 8.88 0.12
N ASN A 112 2.47 8.47 1.40
CA ASN A 112 1.68 7.39 1.95
C ASN A 112 1.16 7.78 3.35
N ILE A 113 0.09 7.15 3.80
CA ILE A 113 -0.51 7.42 5.10
C ILE A 113 0.46 6.97 6.21
N GLY A 114 0.81 7.90 7.09
CA GLY A 114 1.75 7.66 8.19
C GLY A 114 3.23 7.88 7.84
N ALA A 115 3.55 8.23 6.60
CA ALA A 115 4.90 8.59 6.17
C ALA A 115 5.11 10.11 5.97
N GLY A 116 4.31 10.92 6.64
CA GLY A 116 4.28 12.39 6.48
C GLY A 116 3.05 12.86 5.69
N SER A 117 3.19 13.97 4.96
CA SER A 117 2.10 14.48 4.12
C SER A 117 1.89 13.59 2.89
N TRP A 118 0.64 13.42 2.52
CA TRP A 118 0.24 12.65 1.34
C TRP A 118 -0.95 13.33 0.63
N SER A 119 -1.12 13.05 -0.65
CA SER A 119 -2.28 13.45 -1.44
C SER A 119 -2.56 12.44 -2.55
N THR A 120 -3.83 12.27 -2.89
CA THR A 120 -4.26 11.55 -4.10
C THR A 120 -3.87 12.28 -5.38
N GLY A 121 -3.56 13.59 -5.27
CA GLY A 121 -3.65 14.48 -6.41
C GLY A 121 -5.09 14.76 -6.81
N ASP A 122 -5.23 15.44 -7.94
CA ASP A 122 -6.52 15.76 -8.56
C ASP A 122 -7.16 14.50 -9.16
N ILE A 123 -8.38 14.17 -8.72
CA ILE A 123 -9.18 13.05 -9.21
C ILE A 123 -10.35 13.63 -10.01
N ALA A 124 -10.31 13.45 -11.32
CA ALA A 124 -11.37 13.88 -12.23
C ALA A 124 -12.70 13.13 -11.98
N PRO A 125 -13.84 13.68 -12.40
CA PRO A 125 -15.14 13.01 -12.31
C PRO A 125 -15.12 11.58 -12.84
N GLY A 126 -15.62 10.63 -12.03
CA GLY A 126 -15.66 9.21 -12.37
C GLY A 126 -14.32 8.48 -12.34
N ALA A 127 -13.22 9.15 -12.05
CA ALA A 127 -11.89 8.56 -11.93
C ALA A 127 -11.61 8.05 -10.50
N HIS A 128 -10.45 7.42 -10.34
CA HIS A 128 -9.95 6.97 -9.04
C HIS A 128 -8.47 7.32 -8.87
N SER A 129 -8.02 7.39 -7.63
CA SER A 129 -6.61 7.61 -7.29
C SER A 129 -5.76 6.36 -7.57
N ALA A 130 -4.44 6.53 -7.61
CA ALA A 130 -3.53 5.44 -7.30
C ALA A 130 -3.78 4.95 -5.85
N PRO A 131 -3.46 3.67 -5.54
CA PRO A 131 -3.52 3.17 -4.17
C PRO A 131 -2.55 3.94 -3.26
N ILE A 132 -3.03 4.35 -2.07
CA ILE A 132 -2.20 4.96 -1.02
C ILE A 132 -2.07 3.93 0.11
N VAL A 133 -0.84 3.61 0.50
CA VAL A 133 -0.55 2.57 1.50
C VAL A 133 -0.59 3.16 2.92
N ALA A 134 -1.21 2.45 3.85
CA ALA A 134 -1.14 2.74 5.28
C ALA A 134 0.16 2.17 5.85
N THR A 135 1.08 3.02 6.31
CA THR A 135 2.46 2.62 6.68
C THR A 135 2.73 2.63 8.19
N LYS A 136 1.90 3.31 8.98
CA LYS A 136 2.12 3.49 10.41
C LYS A 136 0.80 3.57 11.17
N VAL A 137 0.72 2.90 12.31
CA VAL A 137 -0.42 2.97 13.24
C VAL A 137 -0.71 4.41 13.64
N GLY A 138 -1.98 4.80 13.65
CA GLY A 138 -2.41 6.13 14.03
C GLY A 138 -3.75 6.54 13.44
N THR A 139 -4.19 7.75 13.76
CA THR A 139 -5.37 8.39 13.19
C THR A 139 -4.93 9.53 12.28
N TYR A 140 -5.42 9.52 11.05
CA TYR A 140 -5.00 10.45 10.00
C TYR A 140 -6.22 11.15 9.43
N LEU A 141 -6.26 12.46 9.62
CA LEU A 141 -7.30 13.32 9.07
C LEU A 141 -6.92 13.78 7.66
N TYR A 142 -7.91 13.85 6.79
CA TYR A 142 -7.75 14.34 5.42
C TYR A 142 -8.94 15.18 4.97
N GLY A 143 -8.80 15.89 3.87
CA GLY A 143 -9.89 16.63 3.25
C GLY A 143 -9.66 16.89 1.78
N CYS A 144 -10.65 17.44 1.12
CA CYS A 144 -10.60 17.83 -0.27
C CYS A 144 -10.06 19.26 -0.42
N PHE A 145 -9.06 19.47 -1.28
CA PHE A 145 -8.51 20.79 -1.56
C PHE A 145 -9.56 21.78 -2.08
N PHE A 146 -10.48 21.30 -2.94
CA PHE A 146 -11.48 22.15 -3.58
C PHE A 146 -12.68 22.44 -2.68
N ASP A 147 -13.11 21.45 -1.87
CA ASP A 147 -14.37 21.49 -1.13
C ASP A 147 -14.20 21.33 0.39
N TYR A 148 -13.01 21.64 0.92
CA TYR A 148 -12.75 21.55 2.36
C TYR A 148 -13.69 22.41 3.19
N SER A 149 -13.97 23.63 2.75
CA SER A 149 -14.89 24.56 3.40
C SER A 149 -16.35 24.08 3.38
N ALA A 150 -16.72 23.24 2.39
CA ALA A 150 -18.03 22.57 2.33
C ALA A 150 -18.10 21.32 3.26
N GLY A 151 -17.05 21.05 4.04
CA GLY A 151 -16.99 19.93 4.98
C GLY A 151 -16.51 18.62 4.37
N MET A 152 -15.95 18.61 3.14
CA MET A 152 -15.45 17.40 2.51
C MET A 152 -14.16 16.93 3.15
N ARG A 153 -14.32 16.06 4.16
CA ARG A 153 -13.30 15.63 5.10
C ARG A 153 -13.53 14.20 5.53
N GLY A 154 -12.49 13.52 6.03
CA GLY A 154 -12.61 12.17 6.56
C GLY A 154 -11.47 11.79 7.46
N GLU A 155 -11.58 10.60 8.03
CA GLU A 155 -10.65 10.02 9.00
C GLU A 155 -10.26 8.61 8.57
N ILE A 156 -8.97 8.31 8.64
CA ILE A 156 -8.41 6.97 8.46
C ILE A 156 -7.76 6.56 9.77
N VAL A 157 -8.19 5.44 10.32
CA VAL A 157 -7.58 4.81 11.48
C VAL A 157 -6.76 3.62 11.01
N VAL A 158 -5.47 3.65 11.26
CA VAL A 158 -4.55 2.56 10.94
C VAL A 158 -4.25 1.76 12.19
N GLU A 159 -4.61 0.49 12.19
CA GLU A 159 -4.35 -0.49 13.25
C GLU A 159 -3.12 -1.36 12.91
N PRO A 160 -2.56 -2.09 13.91
CA PRO A 160 -1.41 -2.98 13.70
C PRO A 160 -1.66 -4.10 12.71
#